data_cf823cf7fb1c05c8a28d0905d8c0c059
#
_entry.id   cf823cf7fb1c05c8a28d0905d8c0c059
#
_cell.length_a   1.000
_cell.length_b   1.000
_cell.length_c   1.000
_cell.angle_alpha   90.00
_cell.angle_beta   90.00
_cell.angle_gamma   90.00
#
_symmetry.space_group_name_H-M   'P 1'
#
loop_
_entity.id
_entity.type
_entity.pdbx_description
1 polymer ?
#
loop_
_entity_poly.entity_id
_entity_poly.type
_entity_poly.pdbx_seq_one_letter_code
_entity_poly.pdbx_strand_id
1 'polypeptide(L)'
;MSQHDIQNTPEDRIQYHEYKIILQPQHFTSPQAFKDFWQIVKATAKKFDVKVKEADAAFESHVREVLFFDTEDFALYRNHFIFRLRTRYKGGWPDGIPEVTFKFRHPEFEKAAAVDVRPGASGGIARIKFKEEFLPMRETLGGKRSIFSPNCVLAKPREDLDMAVKDLAAAFPAVGTLEANHESPLRLVNDMAVEEVQVDVGELHFGNGFNGKTSIAVWRTRKYEKAFCGEFAFQCKFDSADDLHKSSVRRAEDFYKALQLDAHDWVSLGTTKTALVYQIGQPAHAAQSE
;
A
#
# COMPACT_ATOMS: atom_id res chain seq x y z
N MET A 1 6.30 -8.52 -39.40
CA MET A 1 5.66 -9.67 -38.71
C MET A 1 5.21 -9.14 -37.38
N SER A 2 3.90 -8.95 -37.24
CA SER A 2 3.25 -8.40 -36.05
C SER A 2 3.43 -9.37 -34.90
N GLN A 3 4.03 -8.89 -33.81
CA GLN A 3 3.91 -9.53 -32.51
C GLN A 3 2.42 -9.54 -32.14
N HIS A 4 1.85 -10.71 -32.03
CA HIS A 4 0.52 -10.89 -31.47
C HIS A 4 0.55 -10.38 -30.03
N ASP A 5 -0.14 -9.25 -29.80
CA ASP A 5 -0.62 -8.92 -28.49
C ASP A 5 -1.45 -10.10 -27.99
N ILE A 6 -0.88 -10.91 -27.14
CA ILE A 6 -1.64 -11.81 -26.30
C ILE A 6 -2.49 -10.87 -25.44
N GLN A 7 -3.74 -10.74 -25.81
CA GLN A 7 -4.74 -10.07 -24.96
C GLN A 7 -4.92 -10.97 -23.74
N ASN A 8 -4.08 -10.76 -22.73
CA ASN A 8 -4.37 -11.26 -21.41
C ASN A 8 -5.72 -10.67 -21.02
N THR A 9 -6.62 -11.51 -20.55
CA THR A 9 -7.87 -10.99 -19.98
C THR A 9 -7.55 -10.00 -18.85
N PRO A 10 -8.39 -9.02 -18.59
CA PRO A 10 -8.15 -8.05 -17.51
C PRO A 10 -7.82 -8.69 -16.16
N GLU A 11 -8.45 -9.82 -15.83
CA GLU A 11 -8.24 -10.58 -14.59
C GLU A 11 -6.82 -11.15 -14.49
N ASP A 12 -6.20 -11.51 -15.61
CA ASP A 12 -4.84 -12.06 -15.63
C ASP A 12 -3.76 -11.00 -15.32
N ARG A 13 -4.11 -9.72 -15.22
CA ARG A 13 -3.20 -8.65 -14.82
C ARG A 13 -3.04 -8.53 -13.32
N ILE A 14 -4.05 -8.92 -12.54
CA ILE A 14 -3.95 -8.93 -11.07
C ILE A 14 -3.07 -10.10 -10.66
N GLN A 15 -2.04 -9.79 -9.87
CA GLN A 15 -1.04 -10.75 -9.38
C GLN A 15 -1.04 -10.85 -7.86
N TYR A 16 -1.78 -9.97 -7.18
CA TYR A 16 -1.80 -9.89 -5.73
C TYR A 16 -3.20 -9.56 -5.21
N HIS A 17 -3.65 -10.32 -4.23
CA HIS A 17 -4.70 -9.91 -3.31
C HIS A 17 -4.03 -9.39 -2.03
N GLU A 18 -4.26 -8.12 -1.71
CA GLU A 18 -3.68 -7.48 -0.54
C GLU A 18 -4.79 -6.97 0.39
N TYR A 19 -4.92 -7.59 1.55
CA TYR A 19 -5.91 -7.25 2.56
C TYR A 19 -5.30 -6.32 3.59
N LYS A 20 -5.93 -5.18 3.86
CA LYS A 20 -5.42 -4.12 4.73
C LYS A 20 -6.46 -3.71 5.76
N ILE A 21 -6.02 -3.51 6.98
CA ILE A 21 -6.82 -2.92 8.06
C ILE A 21 -6.00 -1.77 8.63
N ILE A 22 -6.57 -0.57 8.62
CA ILE A 22 -5.98 0.57 9.31
C ILE A 22 -6.26 0.43 10.80
N LEU A 23 -5.23 0.60 11.60
CA LEU A 23 -5.28 0.46 13.04
C LEU A 23 -5.16 1.82 13.74
N GLN A 24 -5.86 1.95 14.84
CA GLN A 24 -5.87 3.15 15.65
C GLN A 24 -4.49 3.40 16.28
N PRO A 25 -3.91 4.59 16.10
CA PRO A 25 -2.52 4.87 16.49
C PRO A 25 -2.30 4.85 18.00
N GLN A 26 -3.32 5.09 18.82
CA GLN A 26 -3.19 5.14 20.28
C GLN A 26 -2.77 3.82 20.91
N HIS A 27 -2.92 2.69 20.21
CA HIS A 27 -2.44 1.39 20.69
C HIS A 27 -0.92 1.23 20.55
N PHE A 28 -0.30 1.98 19.63
CA PHE A 28 1.14 1.84 19.31
C PHE A 28 2.02 2.73 20.18
N THR A 29 1.97 2.53 21.48
CA THR A 29 2.79 3.25 22.47
C THR A 29 4.12 2.56 22.75
N SER A 30 4.26 1.30 22.38
CA SER A 30 5.48 0.50 22.52
C SER A 30 5.50 -0.63 21.49
N PRO A 31 6.68 -1.30 21.29
CA PRO A 31 6.77 -2.48 20.41
C PRO A 31 5.86 -3.65 20.83
N GLN A 32 5.41 -3.69 22.08
CA GLN A 32 4.48 -4.72 22.56
C GLN A 32 3.16 -4.72 21.78
N ALA A 33 2.71 -3.56 21.30
CA ALA A 33 1.48 -3.43 20.51
C ALA A 33 1.45 -4.35 19.26
N PHE A 34 2.60 -4.54 18.61
CA PHE A 34 2.69 -5.47 17.47
C PHE A 34 2.36 -6.91 17.89
N LYS A 35 2.87 -7.34 19.06
CA LYS A 35 2.62 -8.67 19.60
C LYS A 35 1.18 -8.82 20.05
N ASP A 36 0.63 -7.80 20.69
CA ASP A 36 -0.76 -7.81 21.18
C ASP A 36 -1.74 -7.95 20.02
N PHE A 37 -1.56 -7.16 18.95
CA PHE A 37 -2.39 -7.28 17.76
C PHE A 37 -2.22 -8.65 17.09
N TRP A 38 -0.99 -9.17 17.02
CA TRP A 38 -0.72 -10.48 16.44
C TRP A 38 -1.39 -11.63 17.19
N GLN A 39 -1.59 -11.52 18.52
CA GLN A 39 -2.37 -12.51 19.25
C GLN A 39 -3.84 -12.53 18.82
N ILE A 40 -4.42 -11.35 18.55
CA ILE A 40 -5.81 -11.27 18.01
C ILE A 40 -5.86 -11.96 16.65
N VAL A 41 -4.90 -11.67 15.76
CA VAL A 41 -4.79 -12.30 14.43
C VAL A 41 -4.74 -13.83 14.54
N LYS A 42 -3.88 -14.37 15.44
CA LYS A 42 -3.77 -15.83 15.66
C LYS A 42 -5.04 -16.43 16.22
N ALA A 43 -5.70 -15.75 17.15
CA ALA A 43 -6.96 -16.22 17.73
C ALA A 43 -8.07 -16.28 16.67
N THR A 44 -8.17 -15.25 15.81
CA THR A 44 -9.11 -15.26 14.69
C THR A 44 -8.77 -16.33 13.66
N ALA A 45 -7.48 -16.49 13.31
CA ALA A 45 -7.02 -17.49 12.35
C ALA A 45 -7.46 -18.91 12.76
N LYS A 46 -7.37 -19.22 14.06
CA LYS A 46 -7.81 -20.51 14.62
C LYS A 46 -9.31 -20.77 14.39
N LYS A 47 -10.16 -19.74 14.45
CA LYS A 47 -11.61 -19.87 14.24
C LYS A 47 -11.96 -20.30 12.80
N PHE A 48 -11.09 -19.97 11.83
CA PHE A 48 -11.30 -20.21 10.41
C PHE A 48 -10.39 -21.31 9.83
N ASP A 49 -9.76 -22.10 10.68
CA ASP A 49 -8.81 -23.15 10.27
C ASP A 49 -7.70 -22.60 9.34
N VAL A 50 -7.24 -21.39 9.63
CA VAL A 50 -6.11 -20.75 8.95
C VAL A 50 -4.85 -21.08 9.71
N LYS A 51 -3.90 -21.77 9.06
CA LYS A 51 -2.61 -22.08 9.66
C LYS A 51 -1.74 -20.83 9.68
N VAL A 52 -1.13 -20.56 10.82
CA VAL A 52 -0.19 -19.45 11.02
C VAL A 52 1.23 -20.01 11.07
N LYS A 53 2.12 -19.45 10.24
CA LYS A 53 3.55 -19.74 10.29
C LYS A 53 4.27 -18.43 10.66
N GLU A 54 4.76 -18.34 11.89
CA GLU A 54 5.57 -17.18 12.31
C GLU A 54 6.92 -17.20 11.60
N ALA A 55 7.44 -16.02 11.28
CA ALA A 55 8.79 -15.86 10.74
C ALA A 55 9.82 -16.07 11.84
N ASP A 56 11.02 -16.57 11.51
CA ASP A 56 12.10 -16.75 12.47
C ASP A 56 12.53 -15.42 13.13
N ALA A 57 12.49 -14.32 12.34
CA ALA A 57 12.74 -12.94 12.79
C ALA A 57 11.44 -12.16 13.03
N ALA A 58 10.35 -12.84 13.43
CA ALA A 58 9.10 -12.17 13.76
C ALA A 58 9.33 -11.06 14.77
N PHE A 59 8.75 -9.89 14.51
CA PHE A 59 8.90 -8.69 15.34
C PHE A 59 10.26 -7.98 15.29
N GLU A 60 11.22 -8.42 14.47
CA GLU A 60 12.35 -7.57 14.12
C GLU A 60 11.84 -6.38 13.30
N SER A 61 12.11 -5.17 13.79
CA SER A 61 11.57 -3.96 13.17
C SER A 61 12.44 -3.46 12.03
N HIS A 62 11.78 -3.13 10.94
CA HIS A 62 12.38 -2.42 9.81
C HIS A 62 11.91 -0.97 9.83
N VAL A 63 12.86 -0.04 9.86
CA VAL A 63 12.57 1.39 9.86
C VAL A 63 12.77 1.96 8.45
N ARG A 64 11.82 2.76 7.99
CA ARG A 64 11.88 3.45 6.70
C ARG A 64 11.41 4.89 6.84
N GLU A 65 12.05 5.78 6.12
CA GLU A 65 11.48 7.08 5.81
C GLU A 65 10.58 6.94 4.58
N VAL A 66 9.43 7.56 4.63
CA VAL A 66 8.46 7.57 3.52
C VAL A 66 8.09 9.01 3.22
N LEU A 67 8.38 9.44 1.99
CA LEU A 67 8.11 10.79 1.50
C LEU A 67 7.11 10.70 0.35
N PHE A 68 6.07 11.52 0.39
CA PHE A 68 5.13 11.68 -0.72
C PHE A 68 5.39 13.00 -1.41
N PHE A 69 5.35 12.99 -2.73
CA PHE A 69 5.55 14.18 -3.55
C PHE A 69 4.33 14.43 -4.41
N ASP A 70 3.89 15.68 -4.45
CA ASP A 70 2.77 16.13 -5.27
C ASP A 70 2.92 17.62 -5.59
N THR A 71 2.07 18.15 -6.43
CA THR A 71 1.92 19.59 -6.60
C THR A 71 1.29 20.22 -5.34
N GLU A 72 1.37 21.54 -5.21
CA GLU A 72 0.81 22.29 -4.08
C GLU A 72 -0.71 22.04 -3.92
N ASP A 73 -1.42 21.86 -5.05
CA ASP A 73 -2.85 21.61 -5.11
C ASP A 73 -3.21 20.11 -5.18
N PHE A 74 -2.24 19.23 -4.96
CA PHE A 74 -2.39 17.75 -4.98
C PHE A 74 -2.94 17.20 -6.30
N ALA A 75 -2.43 17.69 -7.43
CA ALA A 75 -2.90 17.29 -8.75
C ALA A 75 -2.72 15.79 -9.02
N LEU A 76 -1.63 15.17 -8.55
CA LEU A 76 -1.44 13.72 -8.69
C LEU A 76 -2.51 12.96 -7.90
N TYR A 77 -2.66 13.28 -6.61
CA TYR A 77 -3.60 12.57 -5.73
C TYR A 77 -5.05 12.71 -6.17
N ARG A 78 -5.46 13.92 -6.58
CA ARG A 78 -6.82 14.17 -7.11
C ARG A 78 -7.11 13.39 -8.39
N ASN A 79 -6.07 13.02 -9.13
CA ASN A 79 -6.16 12.17 -10.32
C ASN A 79 -5.75 10.71 -10.04
N HIS A 80 -5.83 10.28 -8.78
CA HIS A 80 -5.59 8.90 -8.36
C HIS A 80 -4.15 8.40 -8.50
N PHE A 81 -3.18 9.29 -8.76
CA PHE A 81 -1.77 8.96 -8.79
C PHE A 81 -1.10 9.18 -7.43
N ILE A 82 -0.12 8.37 -7.13
CA ILE A 82 0.71 8.48 -5.94
C ILE A 82 2.16 8.37 -6.37
N PHE A 83 2.95 9.39 -6.02
CA PHE A 83 4.39 9.40 -6.19
C PHE A 83 5.07 9.43 -4.84
N ARG A 84 5.85 8.38 -4.54
CA ARG A 84 6.39 8.16 -3.20
C ARG A 84 7.81 7.65 -3.24
N LEU A 85 8.67 8.20 -2.37
CA LEU A 85 10.01 7.70 -2.08
C LEU A 85 10.01 6.96 -0.74
N ARG A 86 10.75 5.85 -0.67
CA ARG A 86 10.96 5.08 0.54
C ARG A 86 12.44 4.78 0.72
N THR A 87 13.02 5.25 1.82
CA THR A 87 14.42 5.02 2.20
C THR A 87 14.47 4.09 3.40
N ARG A 88 15.20 2.99 3.30
CA ARG A 88 15.46 2.09 4.44
C ARG A 88 16.48 2.72 5.36
N TYR A 89 16.38 2.39 6.65
CA TYR A 89 17.35 2.78 7.66
C TYR A 89 17.86 1.55 8.40
N LYS A 90 19.16 1.46 8.62
CA LYS A 90 19.81 0.44 9.43
C LYS A 90 20.79 1.11 10.39
N GLY A 91 20.65 0.82 11.69
CA GLY A 91 21.51 1.44 12.71
C GLY A 91 21.45 2.98 12.72
N GLY A 92 20.32 3.57 12.32
CA GLY A 92 20.13 5.03 12.25
C GLY A 92 20.59 5.70 10.95
N TRP A 93 21.15 4.95 9.99
CA TRP A 93 21.67 5.46 8.72
C TRP A 93 20.84 4.98 7.54
N PRO A 94 20.72 5.78 6.44
CA PRO A 94 20.16 5.33 5.19
C PRO A 94 20.88 4.09 4.68
N ASP A 95 20.12 3.07 4.28
CA ASP A 95 20.63 1.77 3.82
C ASP A 95 20.18 1.49 2.39
N GLY A 96 21.13 1.50 1.46
CA GLY A 96 20.92 1.26 0.05
C GLY A 96 20.30 2.43 -0.73
N ILE A 97 19.97 2.17 -1.98
CA ILE A 97 19.32 3.13 -2.88
C ILE A 97 17.82 3.19 -2.53
N PRO A 98 17.24 4.39 -2.37
CA PRO A 98 15.81 4.53 -2.11
C PRO A 98 14.93 3.88 -3.19
N GLU A 99 13.75 3.42 -2.80
CA GLU A 99 12.72 2.94 -3.71
C GLU A 99 11.71 4.03 -4.03
N VAL A 100 11.60 4.38 -5.30
CA VAL A 100 10.49 5.18 -5.83
C VAL A 100 9.32 4.24 -6.12
N THR A 101 8.14 4.64 -5.70
CA THR A 101 6.86 4.01 -6.10
C THR A 101 6.03 5.02 -6.86
N PHE A 102 5.73 4.72 -8.11
CA PHE A 102 4.69 5.39 -8.89
C PHE A 102 3.49 4.45 -8.99
N LYS A 103 2.30 4.95 -8.68
CA LYS A 103 1.12 4.13 -8.47
C LYS A 103 -0.13 4.86 -8.90
N PHE A 104 -1.05 4.13 -9.54
CA PHE A 104 -2.41 4.57 -9.77
C PHE A 104 -3.37 3.73 -8.91
N ARG A 105 -4.48 4.32 -8.43
CA ARG A 105 -5.50 3.62 -7.62
C ARG A 105 -6.89 4.00 -8.06
N HIS A 106 -7.74 3.03 -8.34
CA HIS A 106 -9.13 3.30 -8.69
C HIS A 106 -10.06 2.17 -8.19
N PRO A 107 -11.29 2.48 -7.73
CA PRO A 107 -12.25 1.46 -7.32
C PRO A 107 -12.81 0.65 -8.50
N GLU A 108 -12.79 1.19 -9.71
CA GLU A 108 -13.22 0.49 -10.93
C GLU A 108 -12.01 -0.19 -11.58
N PHE A 109 -12.14 -1.49 -11.81
CA PHE A 109 -11.06 -2.32 -12.38
C PHE A 109 -10.63 -1.81 -13.76
N GLU A 110 -11.58 -1.56 -14.67
CA GLU A 110 -11.31 -1.15 -16.05
C GLU A 110 -10.50 0.14 -16.12
N LYS A 111 -10.82 1.11 -15.25
CA LYS A 111 -10.08 2.37 -15.19
C LYS A 111 -8.65 2.15 -14.66
N ALA A 112 -8.49 1.28 -13.67
CA ALA A 112 -7.16 0.95 -13.16
C ALA A 112 -6.33 0.17 -14.19
N ALA A 113 -6.94 -0.79 -14.89
CA ALA A 113 -6.29 -1.61 -15.90
C ALA A 113 -5.89 -0.83 -17.17
N ALA A 114 -6.56 0.29 -17.44
CA ALA A 114 -6.25 1.14 -18.59
C ALA A 114 -4.99 2.01 -18.38
N VAL A 115 -4.50 2.17 -17.14
CA VAL A 115 -3.36 3.05 -16.83
C VAL A 115 -2.06 2.25 -16.83
N ASP A 116 -1.16 2.61 -17.75
CA ASP A 116 0.19 2.04 -17.80
C ASP A 116 1.14 2.81 -16.88
N VAL A 117 1.49 2.21 -15.74
CA VAL A 117 2.43 2.79 -14.77
C VAL A 117 3.89 2.49 -15.05
N ARG A 118 4.22 1.85 -16.18
CA ARG A 118 5.61 1.57 -16.56
C ARG A 118 6.37 2.86 -16.83
N PRO A 119 7.67 2.90 -16.47
CA PRO A 119 8.51 4.04 -16.81
C PRO A 119 8.78 4.06 -18.33
N GLY A 120 9.02 5.26 -18.86
CA GLY A 120 9.52 5.43 -20.21
C GLY A 120 10.89 4.77 -20.43
N ALA A 121 11.40 4.82 -21.66
CA ALA A 121 12.63 4.11 -22.07
C ALA A 121 13.88 4.41 -21.22
N SER A 122 13.93 5.54 -20.53
CA SER A 122 15.02 5.97 -19.65
C SER A 122 14.88 5.51 -18.19
N GLY A 123 13.80 4.77 -17.85
CA GLY A 123 13.39 4.57 -16.46
C GLY A 123 14.09 3.45 -15.67
N GLY A 124 15.05 2.73 -16.25
CA GLY A 124 15.77 1.66 -15.55
C GLY A 124 14.94 0.38 -15.34
N ILE A 125 15.44 -0.53 -14.47
CA ILE A 125 14.77 -1.80 -14.16
C ILE A 125 13.67 -1.53 -13.13
N ALA A 126 12.42 -1.69 -13.55
CA ALA A 126 11.24 -1.52 -12.72
C ALA A 126 10.56 -2.85 -12.40
N ARG A 127 9.99 -2.95 -11.19
CA ARG A 127 9.06 -4.02 -10.82
C ARG A 127 7.63 -3.51 -10.95
N ILE A 128 6.89 -4.10 -11.87
CA ILE A 128 5.47 -3.80 -12.03
C ILE A 128 4.65 -4.80 -11.23
N LYS A 129 3.62 -4.29 -10.55
CA LYS A 129 2.66 -5.09 -9.79
C LYS A 129 1.27 -4.55 -10.02
N PHE A 130 0.33 -5.44 -10.29
CA PHE A 130 -1.08 -5.07 -10.26
C PHE A 130 -1.75 -5.77 -9.09
N LYS A 131 -2.36 -5.01 -8.20
CA LYS A 131 -2.97 -5.50 -6.98
C LYS A 131 -4.47 -5.20 -6.94
N GLU A 132 -5.24 -6.14 -6.42
CA GLU A 132 -6.51 -5.85 -5.81
C GLU A 132 -6.29 -5.67 -4.31
N GLU A 133 -6.51 -4.45 -3.82
CA GLU A 133 -6.39 -4.09 -2.42
C GLU A 133 -7.77 -4.14 -1.77
N PHE A 134 -7.94 -5.00 -0.77
CA PHE A 134 -9.17 -5.10 0.01
C PHE A 134 -9.04 -4.25 1.28
N LEU A 135 -9.99 -3.35 1.45
CA LEU A 135 -10.12 -2.46 2.59
C LEU A 135 -11.44 -2.74 3.32
N PRO A 136 -11.58 -2.43 4.61
CA PRO A 136 -12.88 -2.45 5.26
C PRO A 136 -13.87 -1.53 4.56
N MET A 137 -15.15 -1.75 4.77
CA MET A 137 -16.17 -0.75 4.40
C MET A 137 -15.89 0.55 5.13
N ARG A 138 -16.40 1.68 4.60
CA ARG A 138 -16.07 3.00 5.15
C ARG A 138 -16.66 3.24 6.54
N GLU A 139 -17.82 2.67 6.82
CA GLU A 139 -18.60 2.97 8.02
C GLU A 139 -18.91 1.75 8.87
N THR A 140 -18.66 0.52 8.35
CA THR A 140 -19.05 -0.72 9.03
C THR A 140 -17.93 -1.73 9.03
N LEU A 141 -17.78 -2.43 10.16
CA LEU A 141 -16.89 -3.57 10.32
C LEU A 141 -17.47 -4.84 9.67
N GLY A 142 -16.61 -5.81 9.37
CA GLY A 142 -17.01 -7.11 8.85
C GLY A 142 -17.33 -7.13 7.35
N GLY A 143 -17.09 -6.04 6.64
CA GLY A 143 -17.22 -5.94 5.19
C GLY A 143 -15.89 -5.74 4.47
N LYS A 144 -15.93 -5.69 3.14
CA LYS A 144 -14.78 -5.35 2.31
C LYS A 144 -15.19 -4.52 1.10
N ARG A 145 -14.30 -3.64 0.66
CA ARG A 145 -14.34 -2.95 -0.62
C ARG A 145 -13.01 -3.15 -1.35
N SER A 146 -13.04 -3.15 -2.67
CA SER A 146 -11.83 -3.29 -3.50
C SER A 146 -11.33 -1.95 -4.00
N ILE A 147 -10.02 -1.82 -4.12
CA ILE A 147 -9.34 -0.80 -4.90
C ILE A 147 -8.30 -1.49 -5.76
N PHE A 148 -8.31 -1.20 -7.05
CA PHE A 148 -7.37 -1.75 -8.02
C PHE A 148 -6.18 -0.82 -8.18
N SER A 149 -4.97 -1.40 -8.18
CA SER A 149 -3.76 -0.63 -8.00
C SER A 149 -2.59 -1.19 -8.83
N PRO A 150 -2.45 -0.74 -10.10
CA PRO A 150 -1.19 -0.92 -10.81
C PRO A 150 -0.13 -0.02 -10.17
N ASN A 151 1.07 -0.57 -9.97
CA ASN A 151 2.18 0.17 -9.41
C ASN A 151 3.52 -0.27 -9.98
N CYS A 152 4.40 0.71 -10.14
CA CYS A 152 5.78 0.58 -10.52
C CYS A 152 6.67 0.89 -9.34
N VAL A 153 7.66 0.02 -9.08
CA VAL A 153 8.67 0.24 -8.05
C VAL A 153 10.04 0.17 -8.72
N LEU A 154 10.85 1.21 -8.53
CA LEU A 154 12.21 1.28 -9.04
C LEU A 154 13.16 1.88 -8.01
N ALA A 155 14.44 1.53 -8.08
CA ALA A 155 15.49 2.16 -7.30
C ALA A 155 15.91 3.47 -7.98
N LYS A 156 15.95 4.59 -7.23
CA LYS A 156 16.35 5.90 -7.73
C LYS A 156 17.02 6.73 -6.65
N PRO A 157 18.18 7.36 -6.91
CA PRO A 157 18.80 8.29 -5.99
C PRO A 157 17.87 9.46 -5.64
N ARG A 158 18.03 10.01 -4.42
CA ARG A 158 17.15 11.07 -3.90
C ARG A 158 17.36 12.41 -4.64
N GLU A 159 18.57 12.71 -5.02
CA GLU A 159 18.93 13.93 -5.77
C GLU A 159 18.23 14.06 -7.12
N ASP A 160 17.76 12.95 -7.67
CA ASP A 160 17.03 12.91 -8.93
C ASP A 160 15.52 13.23 -8.78
N LEU A 161 15.09 13.68 -7.60
CA LEU A 161 13.66 13.92 -7.27
C LEU A 161 13.31 15.42 -7.19
N ASP A 162 14.25 16.32 -7.48
CA ASP A 162 13.95 17.74 -7.68
C ASP A 162 13.39 17.93 -9.09
N MET A 163 12.08 17.78 -9.23
CA MET A 163 11.39 17.68 -10.51
C MET A 163 10.05 18.42 -10.50
N ALA A 164 9.60 18.79 -11.69
CA ALA A 164 8.25 19.27 -11.96
C ALA A 164 7.36 18.15 -12.53
N VAL A 165 6.08 18.42 -12.70
CA VAL A 165 5.13 17.47 -13.31
C VAL A 165 5.60 17.01 -14.69
N LYS A 166 6.18 17.90 -15.53
CA LYS A 166 6.73 17.53 -16.84
C LYS A 166 7.85 16.49 -16.77
N ASP A 167 8.71 16.58 -15.75
CA ASP A 167 9.81 15.64 -15.56
C ASP A 167 9.28 14.27 -15.12
N LEU A 168 8.25 14.28 -14.25
CA LEU A 168 7.54 13.06 -13.88
C LEU A 168 6.79 12.46 -15.06
N ALA A 169 6.17 13.28 -15.94
CA ALA A 169 5.50 12.83 -17.16
C ALA A 169 6.50 12.25 -18.17
N ALA A 170 7.71 12.78 -18.27
CA ALA A 170 8.77 12.21 -19.09
C ALA A 170 9.23 10.84 -18.54
N ALA A 171 9.28 10.69 -17.22
CA ALA A 171 9.62 9.43 -16.56
C ALA A 171 8.47 8.40 -16.61
N PHE A 172 7.23 8.86 -16.44
CA PHE A 172 6.01 8.04 -16.42
C PHE A 172 4.96 8.65 -17.35
N PRO A 173 4.85 8.17 -18.59
CA PRO A 173 3.99 8.76 -19.63
C PRO A 173 2.51 8.90 -19.22
N ALA A 174 2.01 8.04 -18.32
CA ALA A 174 0.65 8.14 -17.79
C ALA A 174 0.35 9.50 -17.11
N VAL A 175 1.36 10.19 -16.57
CA VAL A 175 1.22 11.52 -15.97
C VAL A 175 0.98 12.60 -17.04
N GLY A 176 1.45 12.37 -18.27
CA GLY A 176 1.30 13.32 -19.37
C GLY A 176 -0.15 13.58 -19.79
N THR A 177 -1.08 12.73 -19.35
CA THR A 177 -2.52 12.90 -19.63
C THR A 177 -3.24 13.75 -18.57
N LEU A 178 -2.55 14.17 -17.51
CA LEU A 178 -3.14 14.98 -16.45
C LEU A 178 -3.46 16.40 -16.92
N GLU A 179 -4.65 16.87 -16.58
CA GLU A 179 -5.04 18.27 -16.69
C GLU A 179 -4.41 19.05 -15.51
N ALA A 180 -3.09 19.23 -15.54
CA ALA A 180 -2.31 19.94 -14.54
C ALA A 180 -1.32 20.87 -15.20
N ASN A 181 -0.86 21.91 -14.47
CA ASN A 181 0.24 22.73 -14.95
C ASN A 181 1.54 21.93 -14.91
N HIS A 182 2.04 21.55 -16.07
CA HIS A 182 3.25 20.72 -16.21
C HIS A 182 4.53 21.37 -15.71
N GLU A 183 4.55 22.69 -15.55
CA GLU A 183 5.68 23.44 -14.94
C GLU A 183 5.59 23.46 -13.41
N SER A 184 4.50 22.98 -12.79
CA SER A 184 4.37 22.96 -11.33
C SER A 184 5.44 22.06 -10.72
N PRO A 185 6.20 22.56 -9.72
CA PRO A 185 7.16 21.75 -9.00
C PRO A 185 6.45 20.71 -8.13
N LEU A 186 7.03 19.52 -8.04
CA LEU A 186 6.64 18.54 -7.05
C LEU A 186 7.27 18.89 -5.70
N ARG A 187 6.46 18.89 -4.66
CA ARG A 187 6.87 19.22 -3.29
C ARG A 187 6.53 18.10 -2.33
N LEU A 188 7.20 18.07 -1.22
CA LEU A 188 6.89 17.17 -0.13
C LEU A 188 5.47 17.48 0.40
N VAL A 189 4.59 16.48 0.35
CA VAL A 189 3.20 16.63 0.78
C VAL A 189 3.14 17.04 2.25
N ASN A 190 2.49 18.18 2.52
CA ASN A 190 2.32 18.77 3.86
C ASN A 190 3.65 18.98 4.62
N ASP A 191 4.77 19.15 3.93
CA ASP A 191 6.13 19.24 4.50
C ASP A 191 6.43 18.10 5.49
N MET A 192 5.87 16.91 5.23
CA MET A 192 5.86 15.82 6.18
C MET A 192 6.71 14.63 5.75
N ALA A 193 7.76 14.34 6.52
CA ALA A 193 8.47 13.06 6.47
C ALA A 193 7.80 12.08 7.43
N VAL A 194 7.37 10.93 6.89
CA VAL A 194 6.81 9.81 7.66
C VAL A 194 7.92 8.83 8.02
N GLU A 195 7.94 8.40 9.27
CA GLU A 195 8.69 7.23 9.69
C GLU A 195 7.74 6.03 9.73
N GLU A 196 8.06 5.01 8.97
CA GLU A 196 7.38 3.71 9.01
C GLU A 196 8.23 2.73 9.83
N VAL A 197 7.66 2.20 10.90
CA VAL A 197 8.23 1.06 11.63
C VAL A 197 7.36 -0.14 11.32
N GLN A 198 7.93 -1.15 10.65
CA GLN A 198 7.23 -2.35 10.22
C GLN A 198 7.87 -3.59 10.81
N VAL A 199 7.05 -4.56 11.19
CA VAL A 199 7.45 -5.93 11.52
C VAL A 199 6.81 -6.90 10.54
N ASP A 200 7.58 -7.88 10.06
CA ASP A 200 7.10 -8.97 9.22
C ASP A 200 6.89 -10.18 10.14
N VAL A 201 5.62 -10.49 10.40
CA VAL A 201 5.26 -11.44 11.47
C VAL A 201 5.14 -12.90 10.99
N GLY A 202 5.03 -13.13 9.69
CA GLY A 202 4.96 -14.47 9.12
C GLY A 202 3.96 -14.62 7.99
N GLU A 203 3.32 -15.79 7.92
CA GLU A 203 2.37 -16.14 6.86
C GLU A 203 1.07 -16.72 7.41
N LEU A 204 -0.03 -16.42 6.74
CA LEU A 204 -1.35 -17.02 6.91
C LEU A 204 -1.61 -17.96 5.73
N HIS A 205 -1.85 -19.22 5.99
CA HIS A 205 -2.07 -20.24 4.97
C HIS A 205 -3.57 -20.55 4.86
N PHE A 206 -4.19 -20.17 3.74
CA PHE A 206 -5.62 -20.32 3.49
C PHE A 206 -5.96 -21.62 2.72
N GLY A 207 -4.95 -22.43 2.39
CA GLY A 207 -5.07 -23.67 1.62
C GLY A 207 -4.75 -23.50 0.14
N ASN A 208 -4.49 -24.64 -0.54
CA ASN A 208 -4.21 -24.70 -1.99
C ASN A 208 -3.13 -23.70 -2.47
N GLY A 209 -2.08 -23.48 -1.68
CA GLY A 209 -1.01 -22.54 -2.03
C GLY A 209 -1.36 -21.06 -1.86
N PHE A 210 -2.59 -20.72 -1.50
CA PHE A 210 -2.98 -19.33 -1.26
C PHE A 210 -2.50 -18.88 0.13
N ASN A 211 -1.30 -18.29 0.17
CA ASN A 211 -0.60 -17.92 1.39
C ASN A 211 -0.39 -16.41 1.43
N GLY A 212 -0.75 -15.80 2.55
CA GLY A 212 -0.62 -14.37 2.78
C GLY A 212 0.60 -14.03 3.63
N LYS A 213 1.60 -13.35 3.06
CA LYS A 213 2.68 -12.72 3.85
C LYS A 213 2.11 -11.57 4.66
N THR A 214 2.39 -11.58 5.96
CA THR A 214 1.77 -10.66 6.92
C THR A 214 2.78 -9.66 7.47
N SER A 215 2.31 -8.41 7.61
CA SER A 215 3.06 -7.34 8.25
C SER A 215 2.16 -6.49 9.12
N ILE A 216 2.77 -5.91 10.16
CA ILE A 216 2.15 -4.87 10.99
C ILE A 216 3.08 -3.66 10.94
N ALA A 217 2.53 -2.48 10.70
CA ALA A 217 3.31 -1.26 10.63
C ALA A 217 2.67 -0.16 11.46
N VAL A 218 3.49 0.75 11.96
CA VAL A 218 3.06 2.03 12.52
C VAL A 218 3.72 3.16 11.74
N TRP A 219 2.93 4.20 11.45
CA TRP A 219 3.41 5.42 10.81
C TRP A 219 3.41 6.55 11.83
N ARG A 220 4.55 7.23 11.93
CA ARG A 220 4.80 8.36 12.81
C ARG A 220 5.26 9.56 12.00
N THR A 221 4.92 10.76 12.46
CA THR A 221 5.56 11.96 11.93
C THR A 221 6.96 12.06 12.52
N ARG A 222 7.99 12.21 11.69
CA ARG A 222 9.38 12.36 12.20
C ARG A 222 9.55 13.60 13.09
N LYS A 223 8.81 14.65 12.79
CA LYS A 223 8.91 15.92 13.55
C LYS A 223 8.47 15.78 15.00
N TYR A 224 7.44 14.97 15.28
CA TYR A 224 6.83 14.88 16.61
C TYR A 224 6.88 13.48 17.21
N GLU A 225 7.46 12.50 16.48
CA GLU A 225 7.49 11.08 16.85
C GLU A 225 6.11 10.50 17.20
N LYS A 226 5.06 11.21 16.85
CA LYS A 226 3.68 10.85 17.17
C LYS A 226 3.14 9.89 16.12
N ALA A 227 2.66 8.73 16.58
CA ALA A 227 1.91 7.81 15.72
C ALA A 227 0.60 8.46 15.25
N PHE A 228 0.30 8.34 13.95
CA PHE A 228 -0.96 8.79 13.39
C PHE A 228 -1.72 7.67 12.66
N CYS A 229 -1.07 6.52 12.45
CA CYS A 229 -1.66 5.38 11.76
C CYS A 229 -0.93 4.09 12.13
N GLY A 230 -1.69 3.04 12.42
CA GLY A 230 -1.22 1.65 12.33
C GLY A 230 -1.81 0.98 11.10
N GLU A 231 -1.21 -0.12 10.65
CA GLU A 231 -1.77 -0.98 9.59
C GLU A 231 -1.38 -2.42 9.84
N PHE A 232 -2.36 -3.30 9.72
CA PHE A 232 -2.15 -4.71 9.46
C PHE A 232 -2.40 -5.00 8.00
N ALA A 233 -1.53 -5.78 7.37
CA ALA A 233 -1.74 -6.23 6.01
C ALA A 233 -1.28 -7.68 5.84
N PHE A 234 -1.99 -8.41 4.98
CA PHE A 234 -1.47 -9.64 4.39
C PHE A 234 -1.66 -9.64 2.88
N GLN A 235 -0.65 -10.13 2.17
CA GLN A 235 -0.61 -10.12 0.72
C GLN A 235 -0.39 -11.53 0.19
N CYS A 236 -1.34 -12.03 -0.59
CA CYS A 236 -1.26 -13.28 -1.32
C CYS A 236 -0.83 -13.00 -2.75
N LYS A 237 0.23 -13.68 -3.21
CA LYS A 237 0.70 -13.62 -4.59
C LYS A 237 0.18 -14.84 -5.34
N PHE A 238 -0.20 -14.65 -6.60
CA PHE A 238 -0.55 -15.70 -7.56
C PHE A 238 -0.07 -15.28 -8.95
N ASP A 239 0.14 -16.23 -9.84
CA ASP A 239 0.66 -15.95 -11.18
C ASP A 239 -0.49 -15.78 -12.19
N SER A 240 -1.62 -16.47 -11.98
CA SER A 240 -2.82 -16.40 -12.83
C SER A 240 -4.10 -16.47 -11.98
N ALA A 241 -5.21 -15.94 -12.49
CA ALA A 241 -6.53 -16.09 -11.89
C ALA A 241 -6.96 -17.57 -11.74
N ASP A 242 -6.49 -18.43 -12.63
CA ASP A 242 -6.76 -19.87 -12.59
C ASP A 242 -6.10 -20.57 -11.38
N ASP A 243 -5.07 -19.97 -10.78
CA ASP A 243 -4.44 -20.49 -9.56
C ASP A 243 -5.28 -20.24 -8.30
N LEU A 244 -6.34 -19.44 -8.42
CA LEU A 244 -7.17 -19.03 -7.31
C LEU A 244 -8.27 -20.05 -7.00
N HIS A 245 -8.06 -20.93 -6.03
CA HIS A 245 -9.10 -21.80 -5.52
C HIS A 245 -10.16 -21.01 -4.76
N LYS A 246 -11.42 -21.06 -5.20
CA LYS A 246 -12.55 -20.33 -4.60
C LYS A 246 -12.68 -20.54 -3.08
N SER A 247 -12.42 -21.77 -2.61
CA SER A 247 -12.48 -22.09 -1.16
C SER A 247 -11.39 -21.37 -0.36
N SER A 248 -10.18 -21.22 -0.91
CA SER A 248 -9.05 -20.54 -0.25
C SER A 248 -9.25 -19.04 -0.21
N VAL A 249 -9.70 -18.45 -1.33
CA VAL A 249 -10.06 -17.03 -1.40
C VAL A 249 -11.18 -16.71 -0.43
N ARG A 250 -12.25 -17.51 -0.41
CA ARG A 250 -13.36 -17.34 0.53
C ARG A 250 -12.90 -17.43 2.00
N ARG A 251 -12.02 -18.38 2.34
CA ARG A 251 -11.46 -18.49 3.70
C ARG A 251 -10.67 -17.24 4.09
N ALA A 252 -9.88 -16.69 3.18
CA ALA A 252 -9.14 -15.44 3.42
C ALA A 252 -10.09 -14.26 3.64
N GLU A 253 -11.16 -14.16 2.85
CA GLU A 253 -12.19 -13.13 3.01
C GLU A 253 -12.97 -13.26 4.31
N ASP A 254 -13.40 -14.47 4.67
CA ASP A 254 -14.14 -14.73 5.90
C ASP A 254 -13.27 -14.45 7.13
N PHE A 255 -11.99 -14.86 7.09
CA PHE A 255 -10.99 -14.49 8.10
C PHE A 255 -10.83 -12.97 8.20
N TYR A 256 -10.65 -12.27 7.07
CA TYR A 256 -10.45 -10.83 7.04
C TYR A 256 -11.63 -10.05 7.62
N LYS A 257 -12.86 -10.48 7.31
CA LYS A 257 -14.09 -9.88 7.86
C LYS A 257 -14.22 -10.12 9.35
N ALA A 258 -13.93 -11.34 9.81
CA ALA A 258 -13.99 -11.70 11.22
C ALA A 258 -12.89 -10.98 12.04
N LEU A 259 -11.69 -10.83 11.48
CA LEU A 259 -10.60 -10.11 12.15
C LEU A 259 -10.97 -8.65 12.45
N GLN A 260 -11.73 -7.99 11.56
CA GLN A 260 -12.23 -6.64 11.82
C GLN A 260 -13.15 -6.58 13.05
N LEU A 261 -13.98 -7.62 13.23
CA LEU A 261 -14.90 -7.71 14.37
C LEU A 261 -14.19 -8.09 15.66
N ASP A 262 -13.28 -9.06 15.60
CA ASP A 262 -12.48 -9.49 16.76
C ASP A 262 -11.52 -8.40 17.26
N ALA A 263 -11.07 -7.53 16.35
CA ALA A 263 -10.15 -6.43 16.62
C ALA A 263 -10.86 -5.05 16.60
N HIS A 264 -12.16 -4.99 16.84
CA HIS A 264 -12.97 -3.76 16.66
C HIS A 264 -12.38 -2.52 17.35
N ASP A 265 -11.81 -2.67 18.56
CA ASP A 265 -11.17 -1.56 19.30
C ASP A 265 -9.89 -1.05 18.63
N TRP A 266 -9.29 -1.85 17.75
CA TRP A 266 -8.07 -1.49 17.03
C TRP A 266 -8.35 -0.88 15.66
N VAL A 267 -9.50 -1.14 15.08
CA VAL A 267 -9.77 -0.78 13.68
C VAL A 267 -10.14 0.70 13.55
N SER A 268 -9.52 1.35 12.56
CA SER A 268 -9.92 2.68 12.10
C SER A 268 -10.57 2.55 10.72
N LEU A 269 -11.81 3.01 10.58
CA LEU A 269 -12.58 2.95 9.33
C LEU A 269 -12.47 4.25 8.53
N GLY A 270 -12.89 4.19 7.27
CA GLY A 270 -13.09 5.35 6.41
C GLY A 270 -11.82 5.97 5.81
N THR A 271 -10.64 5.41 6.08
CA THR A 271 -9.38 6.02 5.64
C THR A 271 -8.36 5.00 5.13
N THR A 272 -7.28 5.50 4.55
CA THR A 272 -6.07 4.74 4.18
C THR A 272 -4.82 5.47 4.67
N LYS A 273 -3.68 4.78 4.73
CA LYS A 273 -2.40 5.43 5.10
C LYS A 273 -2.09 6.65 4.22
N THR A 274 -2.30 6.53 2.91
CA THR A 274 -2.08 7.63 1.97
C THR A 274 -3.03 8.79 2.25
N ALA A 275 -4.33 8.54 2.37
CA ALA A 275 -5.31 9.58 2.66
C ALA A 275 -4.95 10.35 3.93
N LEU A 276 -4.52 9.66 4.99
CA LEU A 276 -4.08 10.31 6.23
C LEU A 276 -2.91 11.28 6.02
N VAL A 277 -1.92 10.92 5.18
CA VAL A 277 -0.79 11.81 4.87
C VAL A 277 -1.27 13.10 4.18
N TYR A 278 -2.19 12.99 3.24
CA TYR A 278 -2.75 14.14 2.53
C TYR A 278 -3.71 14.99 3.38
N GLN A 279 -4.31 14.41 4.42
CA GLN A 279 -5.25 15.10 5.32
C GLN A 279 -4.56 15.83 6.48
N ILE A 280 -3.36 15.41 6.88
CA ILE A 280 -2.65 16.04 8.00
C ILE A 280 -2.35 17.51 7.67
N GLY A 281 -2.82 18.41 8.54
CA GLY A 281 -2.60 19.86 8.39
C GLY A 281 -3.57 20.55 7.43
N GLN A 282 -4.48 19.83 6.78
CA GLN A 282 -5.52 20.40 5.92
C GLN A 282 -6.81 20.69 6.70
N PRO A 283 -7.58 21.72 6.32
CA PRO A 283 -8.92 21.92 6.85
C PRO A 283 -9.81 20.69 6.59
N ALA A 284 -10.74 20.39 7.49
CA ALA A 284 -11.59 19.19 7.46
C ALA A 284 -12.39 18.95 6.16
N HIS A 285 -12.47 19.94 5.26
CA HIS A 285 -13.20 19.86 3.99
C HIS A 285 -12.36 19.42 2.78
N ALA A 286 -11.04 19.21 2.93
CA ALA A 286 -10.16 18.82 1.83
C ALA A 286 -10.11 17.29 1.61
N ALA A 287 -10.78 16.51 2.43
CA ALA A 287 -10.84 15.04 2.32
C ALA A 287 -11.77 14.62 1.16
N GLN A 288 -11.29 14.67 -0.07
CA GLN A 288 -11.96 14.00 -1.18
C GLN A 288 -11.55 12.53 -1.25
N SER A 289 -12.57 11.73 -1.17
CA SER A 289 -12.84 10.32 -1.48
C SER A 289 -11.74 9.54 -2.23
N GLU A 290 -11.08 8.63 -1.54
CA GLU A 290 -10.67 7.33 -2.13
C GLU A 290 -11.85 6.34 -2.12
#